data_214139ef62058c68d940a22a4dbf2113
#
_entry.id   214139ef62058c68d940a22a4dbf2113
#
_cell.length_a   1.000
_cell.length_b   1.000
_cell.length_c   1.000
_cell.angle_alpha   90.00
_cell.angle_beta   90.00
_cell.angle_gamma   90.00
#
_symmetry.space_group_name_H-M   'P 1'
#
loop_
_entity.id
_entity.type
_entity.pdbx_description
1 polymer ?
#
loop_
_entity_poly.entity_id
_entity_poly.type
_entity_poly.pdbx_seq_one_letter_code
_entity_poly.pdbx_strand_id
1 'polypeptide(L)'
;MSLGANGLCYSLNRSLRHGKKLGMAHPSLSLGLRLAPPCALGFLLIFGAPAGAAEIYTGDGLGVRWDNTLRYSVALRPTSPSAELLSYINGDDGDRNFAPGLASNRLSLLSELDITAGDFGIHASAAAWYDTVYHTHTDNRSQATYNAAAPAGQFAAAVKNLEGQHAELSDAFAFGNFALIQIPVSLRIGRQTLLGGESRFFDPNSIAAAMAPTDYLKTMTDQDGYSGNLFLPVNQLSVTLQPLSWLSLSFYNQFEWRPSRQFGDGSFLSYLDYVGTGSARLFLTQDRYLVLDPDPGPSTGQYGFTLHASVADIDLGLYALRFRAKDPIAALVPDPALAGQSGAVGYYRLVYPSGMNLFGASFSTDLGGSIIAGELSARENMPLVNYDSRTPQLGAPTGIPYYSRGDTLHGQVSVITELAETALWDKADATAEVASDHILSLGPTAPGAMPFSRFGLKARARIEPHYFQVLPNLDVAGVAELGLNMAGHSFNYYAQNSGTGDFRLGVSGTYLSAWKAGITYFGFLGPSSRQPLADRDFVMLSLERTF
;
A
#
# COMPACT_ATOMS: atom_id res chain seq x y z
N MET A 1 1.37 24.04 -24.56
CA MET A 1 1.73 24.77 -23.34
C MET A 1 1.79 23.75 -22.24
N SER A 2 3.00 23.41 -21.82
CA SER A 2 3.27 22.40 -20.80
C SER A 2 3.06 23.05 -19.43
N LEU A 3 2.21 22.47 -18.62
CA LEU A 3 2.14 22.78 -17.18
C LEU A 3 3.11 21.84 -16.47
N GLY A 4 4.31 22.36 -16.25
CA GLY A 4 5.29 21.74 -15.37
C GLY A 4 5.11 22.28 -13.96
N ALA A 5 5.08 21.39 -12.99
CA ALA A 5 5.24 21.73 -11.59
C ALA A 5 6.69 22.17 -11.35
N ASN A 6 6.91 23.45 -11.10
CA ASN A 6 8.20 23.98 -10.69
C ASN A 6 8.13 24.44 -9.24
N GLY A 7 8.94 23.78 -8.40
CA GLY A 7 9.26 24.26 -7.08
C GLY A 7 10.06 25.57 -7.13
N LEU A 8 9.71 26.51 -6.31
CA LEU A 8 10.42 27.77 -6.11
C LEU A 8 11.40 27.61 -4.93
N CYS A 9 12.69 27.66 -5.28
CA CYS A 9 13.79 27.85 -4.34
C CYS A 9 14.03 29.34 -4.18
N TYR A 10 14.01 29.89 -2.97
CA TYR A 10 14.68 31.14 -2.63
C TYR A 10 15.53 31.00 -1.37
N SER A 11 16.79 31.27 -1.54
CA SER A 11 17.81 31.36 -0.51
C SER A 11 17.80 32.76 0.15
N LEU A 12 17.98 32.82 1.46
CA LEU A 12 18.61 33.96 2.13
C LEU A 12 19.31 33.51 3.43
N ASN A 13 20.54 33.91 3.54
CA ASN A 13 21.59 33.61 4.50
C ASN A 13 21.57 34.60 5.69
N ARG A 14 21.79 34.13 6.94
CA ARG A 14 22.67 34.68 7.99
C ARG A 14 22.34 34.16 9.38
N SER A 15 23.22 33.39 9.88
CA SER A 15 24.25 33.50 10.95
C SER A 15 23.80 34.03 12.33
N LEU A 16 24.03 33.25 13.39
CA LEU A 16 24.93 33.49 14.54
C LEU A 16 24.61 32.60 15.77
N ARG A 17 25.59 31.77 16.09
CA ARG A 17 26.15 31.33 17.39
C ARG A 17 25.35 31.57 18.69
N HIS A 18 25.20 30.55 19.54
CA HIS A 18 25.98 30.36 20.78
C HIS A 18 25.56 29.07 21.51
N GLY A 19 26.52 28.34 21.97
CA GLY A 19 26.43 27.06 22.64
C GLY A 19 26.22 27.14 24.16
N LYS A 20 25.78 26.03 24.73
CA LYS A 20 26.13 25.62 26.10
C LYS A 20 26.05 24.10 26.25
N LYS A 21 27.15 23.51 26.70
CA LYS A 21 27.26 22.10 27.10
C LYS A 21 26.62 21.90 28.47
N LEU A 22 25.87 20.83 28.62
CA LEU A 22 25.63 20.17 29.92
C LEU A 22 25.76 18.67 29.73
N GLY A 23 26.70 18.09 30.47
CA GLY A 23 26.94 16.66 30.50
C GLY A 23 26.01 15.97 31.48
N MET A 24 25.55 14.79 31.14
CA MET A 24 25.03 13.80 32.12
C MET A 24 25.42 12.38 31.72
N ALA A 25 25.66 11.59 32.76
CA ALA A 25 26.29 10.27 32.73
C ALA A 25 25.40 9.17 32.17
N HIS A 26 26.04 8.19 31.52
CA HIS A 26 25.45 6.96 30.98
C HIS A 26 25.32 5.86 32.04
N PRO A 27 24.28 5.00 31.95
CA PRO A 27 24.41 3.59 32.27
C PRO A 27 24.53 2.78 30.98
N SER A 28 25.56 1.96 30.94
CA SER A 28 25.89 1.03 29.88
C SER A 28 24.88 -0.13 29.82
N LEU A 29 24.02 -0.18 28.79
CA LEU A 29 23.34 -1.39 28.36
C LEU A 29 24.15 -2.04 27.24
N SER A 30 24.76 -3.16 27.52
CA SER A 30 25.42 -3.99 26.53
C SER A 30 24.38 -4.82 25.77
N LEU A 31 23.90 -4.29 24.63
CA LEU A 31 23.11 -5.05 23.67
C LEU A 31 24.11 -5.82 22.77
N GLY A 32 24.20 -7.12 22.95
CA GLY A 32 25.04 -7.99 22.11
C GLY A 32 24.44 -8.13 20.72
N LEU A 33 24.73 -7.17 19.83
CA LEU A 33 24.38 -7.25 18.41
C LEU A 33 25.36 -8.23 17.74
N ARG A 34 24.93 -9.45 17.45
CA ARG A 34 25.63 -10.33 16.52
C ARG A 34 25.29 -9.89 15.09
N LEU A 35 26.06 -8.98 14.54
CA LEU A 35 26.04 -8.66 13.11
C LEU A 35 26.67 -9.82 12.35
N ALA A 36 25.90 -10.52 11.53
CA ALA A 36 26.40 -11.48 10.57
C ALA A 36 26.97 -10.73 9.34
N PRO A 37 28.21 -11.00 8.89
CA PRO A 37 28.70 -10.44 7.64
C PRO A 37 28.36 -11.37 6.48
N PRO A 38 27.86 -10.93 5.30
CA PRO A 38 28.72 -10.38 4.26
C PRO A 38 28.06 -9.41 3.25
N CYS A 39 27.35 -8.39 3.66
CA CYS A 39 26.84 -7.39 2.71
C CYS A 39 27.70 -6.12 2.59
N ALA A 40 28.82 -6.04 3.30
CA ALA A 40 29.66 -4.84 3.33
C ALA A 40 30.49 -4.60 2.05
N LEU A 41 30.68 -5.60 1.16
CA LEU A 41 31.54 -5.44 -0.02
C LEU A 41 30.83 -4.79 -1.23
N GLY A 42 29.48 -4.79 -1.29
CA GLY A 42 28.74 -4.13 -2.37
C GLY A 42 28.63 -2.60 -2.22
N PHE A 43 28.81 -2.09 -1.01
CA PHE A 43 28.61 -0.67 -0.69
C PHE A 43 29.73 0.26 -1.20
N LEU A 44 30.93 -0.25 -1.41
CA LEU A 44 32.12 0.56 -1.74
C LEU A 44 32.19 1.05 -3.20
N LEU A 45 31.42 0.45 -4.12
CA LEU A 45 31.46 0.82 -5.54
C LEU A 45 30.48 1.95 -5.96
N ILE A 46 29.61 2.38 -5.05
CA ILE A 46 28.56 3.37 -5.36
C ILE A 46 28.99 4.82 -5.08
N PHE A 47 30.15 5.03 -4.44
CA PHE A 47 30.61 6.36 -4.00
C PHE A 47 31.13 7.29 -5.11
N GLY A 48 31.29 6.82 -6.35
CA GLY A 48 31.96 7.56 -7.42
C GLY A 48 31.08 8.12 -8.54
N ALA A 49 29.78 7.83 -8.59
CA ALA A 49 28.90 8.37 -9.63
C ALA A 49 28.33 9.73 -9.22
N PRO A 50 28.21 10.71 -10.15
CA PRO A 50 27.56 11.98 -9.85
C PRO A 50 26.14 11.74 -9.38
N ALA A 51 25.70 12.51 -8.37
CA ALA A 51 24.32 12.50 -7.89
C ALA A 51 23.46 13.30 -8.86
N GLY A 52 22.56 12.62 -9.53
CA GLY A 52 21.58 13.22 -10.41
C GLY A 52 20.98 12.16 -11.35
N ALA A 53 19.70 12.30 -11.64
CA ALA A 53 19.07 11.62 -12.76
C ALA A 53 19.94 11.79 -14.00
N ALA A 54 20.37 10.69 -14.61
CA ALA A 54 21.20 10.77 -15.79
C ALA A 54 20.30 11.11 -16.99
N GLU A 55 20.25 12.39 -17.39
CA GLU A 55 19.94 12.69 -18.78
C GLU A 55 21.04 12.04 -19.64
N ILE A 56 20.73 10.86 -20.18
CA ILE A 56 21.68 10.12 -21.00
C ILE A 56 21.86 10.82 -22.34
N TYR A 57 20.79 11.43 -22.85
CA TYR A 57 20.80 12.10 -24.15
C TYR A 57 19.66 13.13 -24.24
N THR A 58 20.01 14.34 -24.70
CA THR A 58 19.05 15.37 -25.11
C THR A 58 19.56 16.02 -26.40
N GLY A 59 18.92 15.73 -27.52
CA GLY A 59 19.28 16.30 -28.82
C GLY A 59 18.32 15.88 -29.93
N ASP A 60 18.19 16.72 -30.96
CA ASP A 60 17.37 16.47 -32.16
C ASP A 60 15.91 16.06 -31.88
N GLY A 61 15.31 16.56 -30.79
CA GLY A 61 13.95 16.22 -30.40
C GLY A 61 13.78 14.87 -29.70
N LEU A 62 14.88 14.14 -29.43
CA LEU A 62 14.91 12.91 -28.64
C LEU A 62 15.47 13.21 -27.23
N GLY A 63 14.75 12.77 -26.19
CA GLY A 63 15.19 12.79 -24.79
C GLY A 63 15.26 11.37 -24.25
N VAL A 64 16.33 11.02 -23.53
CA VAL A 64 16.46 9.75 -22.81
C VAL A 64 16.91 10.05 -21.40
N ARG A 65 16.07 9.68 -20.42
CA ARG A 65 16.32 9.82 -18.99
C ARG A 65 16.25 8.45 -18.32
N TRP A 66 17.22 8.16 -17.47
CA TRP A 66 17.27 6.92 -16.73
C TRP A 66 17.62 7.18 -15.27
N ASP A 67 16.69 6.87 -14.38
CA ASP A 67 16.81 7.05 -12.93
C ASP A 67 16.89 5.70 -12.24
N ASN A 68 17.72 5.61 -11.23
CA ASN A 68 17.84 4.41 -10.40
C ASN A 68 17.79 4.79 -8.94
N THR A 69 16.99 4.07 -8.15
CA THR A 69 16.92 4.22 -6.70
C THR A 69 17.29 2.89 -6.05
N LEU A 70 18.40 2.88 -5.32
CA LEU A 70 18.84 1.76 -4.51
C LEU A 70 18.53 2.04 -3.05
N ARG A 71 17.80 1.12 -2.40
CA ARG A 71 17.41 1.23 -0.98
C ARG A 71 17.85 -0.03 -0.23
N TYR A 72 18.49 0.17 0.92
CA TYR A 72 18.72 -0.85 1.92
C TYR A 72 17.90 -0.55 3.16
N SER A 73 17.16 -1.54 3.68
CA SER A 73 16.31 -1.39 4.85
C SER A 73 16.42 -2.58 5.79
N VAL A 74 16.32 -2.29 7.09
CA VAL A 74 16.29 -3.27 8.17
C VAL A 74 15.10 -2.99 9.06
N ALA A 75 14.23 -3.98 9.26
CA ALA A 75 13.11 -3.91 10.21
C ALA A 75 13.38 -4.81 11.41
N LEU A 76 13.15 -4.28 12.60
CA LEU A 76 13.37 -4.96 13.86
C LEU A 76 12.07 -5.01 14.67
N ARG A 77 11.64 -6.19 15.07
CA ARG A 77 10.51 -6.41 16.00
C ARG A 77 11.03 -6.29 17.44
N PRO A 78 10.55 -5.31 18.25
CA PRO A 78 11.00 -5.15 19.64
C PRO A 78 10.24 -6.05 20.62
N THR A 79 9.03 -6.49 20.30
CA THR A 79 8.09 -7.14 21.21
C THR A 79 7.91 -8.63 20.91
N SER A 80 7.61 -9.41 21.97
CA SER A 80 7.26 -10.82 21.82
C SER A 80 5.83 -11.00 21.33
N PRO A 81 5.54 -12.10 20.59
CA PRO A 81 4.20 -12.45 20.18
C PRO A 81 3.20 -12.52 21.36
N SER A 82 2.00 -12.01 21.15
CA SER A 82 0.89 -12.07 22.10
C SER A 82 0.31 -13.48 22.18
N ALA A 83 0.13 -14.01 23.40
CA ALA A 83 -0.52 -15.30 23.59
C ALA A 83 -1.95 -15.35 23.04
N GLU A 84 -2.67 -14.22 23.06
CA GLU A 84 -4.01 -14.10 22.48
C GLU A 84 -3.99 -14.26 20.97
N LEU A 85 -3.07 -13.55 20.27
CA LEU A 85 -2.92 -13.66 18.82
C LEU A 85 -2.41 -15.04 18.39
N LEU A 86 -1.48 -15.64 19.15
CA LEU A 86 -1.02 -17.01 18.94
C LEU A 86 -2.11 -18.07 19.13
N SER A 87 -3.24 -17.74 19.74
CA SER A 87 -4.37 -18.67 19.89
C SER A 87 -5.24 -18.76 18.64
N TYR A 88 -5.05 -17.83 17.69
CA TYR A 88 -5.81 -17.76 16.46
C TYR A 88 -5.13 -18.52 15.32
N ILE A 89 -5.53 -19.78 15.16
CA ILE A 89 -4.92 -20.82 14.29
C ILE A 89 -4.83 -20.46 12.78
N ASN A 90 -5.54 -19.46 12.29
CA ASN A 90 -5.49 -19.00 10.89
C ASN A 90 -4.91 -17.58 10.76
N GLY A 91 -4.17 -17.12 11.75
CA GLY A 91 -3.52 -15.81 11.77
C GLY A 91 -2.30 -15.77 12.68
N ASP A 92 -1.78 -16.94 13.11
CA ASP A 92 -0.67 -17.04 14.04
C ASP A 92 0.69 -17.31 13.37
N ASP A 93 0.71 -17.68 12.10
CA ASP A 93 1.95 -18.04 11.40
C ASP A 93 2.94 -16.88 11.34
N GLY A 94 2.49 -15.68 10.98
CA GLY A 94 3.34 -14.51 10.98
C GLY A 94 3.88 -14.14 12.36
N ASP A 95 3.12 -14.37 13.45
CA ASP A 95 3.60 -14.19 14.81
C ASP A 95 4.60 -15.24 15.23
N ARG A 96 4.33 -16.51 14.93
CA ARG A 96 5.20 -17.62 15.29
C ARG A 96 6.51 -17.61 14.50
N ASN A 97 6.50 -17.09 13.28
CA ASN A 97 7.66 -17.06 12.41
C ASN A 97 8.73 -16.05 12.87
N PHE A 98 8.34 -15.03 13.65
CA PHE A 98 9.22 -13.93 14.04
C PHE A 98 9.23 -13.70 15.56
N ALA A 99 10.24 -14.18 16.25
CA ALA A 99 10.56 -13.75 17.61
C ALA A 99 11.06 -12.28 17.61
N PRO A 100 11.20 -11.61 18.78
CA PRO A 100 11.84 -10.32 18.85
C PRO A 100 13.21 -10.35 18.17
N GLY A 101 13.46 -9.39 17.29
CA GLY A 101 14.68 -9.33 16.48
C GLY A 101 14.44 -8.90 15.04
N LEU A 102 15.17 -9.49 14.12
CA LEU A 102 15.17 -9.12 12.72
C LEU A 102 13.90 -9.60 12.01
N ALA A 103 13.09 -8.65 11.50
CA ALA A 103 11.86 -8.94 10.75
C ALA A 103 12.06 -8.77 9.23
N SER A 104 12.99 -7.92 8.79
CA SER A 104 13.37 -7.74 7.39
C SER A 104 14.82 -7.24 7.30
N ASN A 105 15.54 -7.68 6.27
CA ASN A 105 16.88 -7.21 5.92
C ASN A 105 16.99 -7.21 4.40
N ARG A 106 16.58 -6.09 3.79
CA ARG A 106 16.22 -6.02 2.38
C ARG A 106 17.04 -5.00 1.61
N LEU A 107 17.52 -5.41 0.45
CA LEU A 107 18.06 -4.55 -0.59
C LEU A 107 17.04 -4.47 -1.73
N SER A 108 16.71 -3.25 -2.18
CA SER A 108 15.73 -3.01 -3.25
C SER A 108 16.32 -2.06 -4.30
N LEU A 109 15.98 -2.30 -5.55
CA LEU A 109 16.33 -1.43 -6.69
C LEU A 109 15.03 -1.08 -7.43
N LEU A 110 14.83 0.20 -7.70
CA LEU A 110 13.87 0.71 -8.68
C LEU A 110 14.66 1.34 -9.83
N SER A 111 14.32 1.01 -11.06
CA SER A 111 14.94 1.55 -12.28
C SER A 111 13.85 2.07 -13.19
N GLU A 112 13.95 3.33 -13.65
CA GLU A 112 12.94 4.03 -14.41
C GLU A 112 13.57 4.64 -15.66
N LEU A 113 13.03 4.32 -16.84
CA LEU A 113 13.50 4.78 -18.13
C LEU A 113 12.40 5.53 -18.85
N ASP A 114 12.68 6.77 -19.22
CA ASP A 114 11.85 7.61 -20.07
C ASP A 114 12.55 7.87 -21.41
N ILE A 115 11.87 7.59 -22.49
CA ILE A 115 12.30 7.94 -23.86
C ILE A 115 11.22 8.82 -24.48
N THR A 116 11.55 10.04 -24.84
CA THR A 116 10.63 11.01 -25.45
C THR A 116 11.10 11.46 -26.82
N ALA A 117 10.19 11.52 -27.78
CA ALA A 117 10.42 11.98 -29.14
C ALA A 117 9.29 12.95 -29.53
N GLY A 118 9.51 14.25 -29.31
CA GLY A 118 8.46 15.27 -29.44
C GLY A 118 7.29 14.98 -28.50
N ASP A 119 6.09 14.83 -29.08
CA ASP A 119 4.85 14.57 -28.35
C ASP A 119 4.59 13.08 -28.03
N PHE A 120 5.52 12.20 -28.39
CA PHE A 120 5.42 10.75 -28.17
C PHE A 120 6.52 10.26 -27.25
N GLY A 121 6.26 9.16 -26.55
CA GLY A 121 7.29 8.56 -25.72
C GLY A 121 6.94 7.16 -25.22
N ILE A 122 7.91 6.59 -24.53
CA ILE A 122 7.81 5.30 -23.83
C ILE A 122 8.31 5.53 -22.41
N HIS A 123 7.56 5.03 -21.43
CA HIS A 123 7.99 4.93 -20.06
C HIS A 123 8.09 3.44 -19.69
N ALA A 124 9.17 3.06 -19.00
CA ALA A 124 9.33 1.73 -18.44
C ALA A 124 9.98 1.80 -17.06
N SER A 125 9.44 1.08 -16.09
CA SER A 125 10.03 0.95 -14.77
C SER A 125 10.09 -0.52 -14.34
N ALA A 126 11.14 -0.88 -13.61
CA ALA A 126 11.36 -2.22 -13.08
C ALA A 126 11.80 -2.15 -11.62
N ALA A 127 11.28 -3.05 -10.79
CA ALA A 127 11.65 -3.19 -9.40
C ALA A 127 12.26 -4.57 -9.14
N ALA A 128 13.27 -4.62 -8.27
CA ALA A 128 13.84 -5.88 -7.80
C ALA A 128 14.20 -5.77 -6.32
N TRP A 129 14.11 -6.88 -5.58
CA TRP A 129 14.53 -6.91 -4.19
C TRP A 129 15.03 -8.29 -3.75
N TYR A 130 15.83 -8.23 -2.69
CA TYR A 130 16.33 -9.41 -2.00
C TYR A 130 16.28 -9.16 -0.48
N ASP A 131 15.53 -9.99 0.26
CA ASP A 131 15.42 -9.96 1.72
C ASP A 131 15.96 -11.26 2.30
N THR A 132 17.06 -11.15 3.04
CA THR A 132 17.78 -12.32 3.59
C THR A 132 16.95 -13.09 4.62
N VAL A 133 16.01 -12.44 5.32
CA VAL A 133 15.23 -13.06 6.40
C VAL A 133 14.38 -14.22 5.87
N TYR A 134 13.75 -14.04 4.70
CA TYR A 134 12.90 -15.06 4.11
C TYR A 134 13.67 -16.28 3.55
N HIS A 135 15.01 -16.22 3.52
CA HIS A 135 15.88 -17.34 3.12
C HIS A 135 16.42 -18.13 4.31
N THR A 136 16.09 -17.73 5.55
CA THR A 136 16.50 -18.42 6.79
C THR A 136 15.39 -19.28 7.37
N HIS A 137 15.68 -20.02 8.44
CA HIS A 137 14.69 -20.70 9.25
C HIS A 137 13.87 -19.69 10.06
N THR A 138 12.57 -19.99 10.24
CA THR A 138 11.68 -19.21 11.10
C THR A 138 11.69 -19.76 12.53
N ASP A 139 11.16 -18.99 13.48
CA ASP A 139 11.02 -19.40 14.87
C ASP A 139 9.81 -20.33 15.11
N ASN A 140 8.93 -20.51 14.11
CA ASN A 140 7.73 -21.33 14.20
C ASN A 140 8.08 -22.82 14.33
N ARG A 141 7.55 -23.46 15.37
CA ARG A 141 7.70 -24.90 15.63
C ARG A 141 6.37 -25.64 15.69
N SER A 142 5.26 -24.96 15.38
CA SER A 142 3.92 -25.50 15.45
C SER A 142 3.46 -26.03 14.10
N GLN A 143 3.74 -27.30 13.79
CA GLN A 143 3.21 -27.92 12.57
C GLN A 143 1.68 -28.06 12.58
N ALA A 144 1.07 -28.11 13.76
CA ALA A 144 -0.37 -28.32 13.94
C ALA A 144 -1.23 -27.09 13.59
N THR A 145 -0.62 -25.90 13.59
CA THR A 145 -1.30 -24.63 13.24
C THR A 145 -0.75 -24.00 11.96
N TYR A 146 0.22 -24.63 11.29
CA TYR A 146 0.92 -24.02 10.16
C TYR A 146 0.10 -24.12 8.88
N ASN A 147 -0.37 -22.97 8.37
CA ASN A 147 -1.24 -22.86 7.18
C ASN A 147 -0.46 -22.98 5.87
N ALA A 148 0.83 -22.67 5.88
CA ALA A 148 1.65 -22.59 4.68
C ALA A 148 1.91 -23.96 4.00
N ALA A 149 2.22 -23.89 2.71
CA ALA A 149 2.68 -25.01 1.88
C ALA A 149 4.15 -25.37 2.16
N ALA A 150 4.54 -25.45 3.45
CA ALA A 150 5.90 -25.77 3.88
C ALA A 150 5.88 -26.48 5.25
N PRO A 151 6.98 -27.13 5.67
CA PRO A 151 7.16 -27.56 7.06
C PRO A 151 7.28 -26.35 7.99
N ALA A 152 6.80 -26.45 9.23
CA ALA A 152 7.04 -25.45 10.26
C ALA A 152 8.54 -25.17 10.41
N GLY A 153 8.91 -23.93 10.67
CA GLY A 153 10.30 -23.48 10.69
C GLY A 153 10.87 -23.06 9.32
N GLN A 154 10.07 -23.06 8.26
CA GLN A 154 10.48 -22.66 6.92
C GLN A 154 9.38 -21.84 6.24
N PHE A 155 9.75 -20.79 5.50
CA PHE A 155 8.82 -20.14 4.59
C PHE A 155 8.53 -20.99 3.36
N ALA A 156 7.30 -20.95 2.87
CA ALA A 156 6.93 -21.58 1.59
C ALA A 156 7.77 -21.01 0.44
N ALA A 157 8.04 -21.84 -0.58
CA ALA A 157 8.81 -21.39 -1.75
C ALA A 157 8.18 -20.16 -2.43
N ALA A 158 6.86 -20.10 -2.50
CA ALA A 158 6.14 -18.96 -3.06
C ALA A 158 6.35 -17.67 -2.25
N VAL A 159 6.42 -17.75 -0.91
CA VAL A 159 6.75 -16.61 -0.04
C VAL A 159 8.19 -16.15 -0.25
N LYS A 160 9.15 -17.09 -0.34
CA LYS A 160 10.55 -16.77 -0.65
C LYS A 160 10.69 -16.05 -1.99
N ASN A 161 9.90 -16.46 -2.98
CA ASN A 161 9.90 -15.84 -4.32
C ASN A 161 9.19 -14.48 -4.36
N LEU A 162 8.28 -14.20 -3.42
CA LEU A 162 7.56 -12.93 -3.35
C LEU A 162 8.25 -11.93 -2.44
N GLU A 163 8.54 -12.34 -1.21
CA GLU A 163 9.06 -11.46 -0.14
C GLU A 163 10.59 -11.50 -0.07
N GLY A 164 11.17 -12.71 -0.24
CA GLY A 164 12.61 -12.94 -0.11
C GLY A 164 13.41 -12.52 -1.34
N GLN A 165 12.89 -12.74 -2.54
CA GLN A 165 13.55 -12.33 -3.78
C GLN A 165 12.53 -12.15 -4.90
N HIS A 166 12.56 -11.02 -5.57
CA HIS A 166 11.63 -10.77 -6.66
C HIS A 166 12.24 -9.78 -7.66
N ALA A 167 11.82 -9.89 -8.91
CA ALA A 167 12.06 -8.88 -9.93
C ALA A 167 10.82 -8.79 -10.81
N GLU A 168 10.36 -7.58 -11.07
CA GLU A 168 9.17 -7.34 -11.87
C GLU A 168 9.29 -6.09 -12.73
N LEU A 169 8.61 -6.13 -13.88
CA LEU A 169 8.31 -4.95 -14.67
C LEU A 169 7.11 -4.26 -14.00
N SER A 170 7.29 -3.02 -13.54
CA SER A 170 6.23 -2.21 -12.98
C SER A 170 5.46 -1.52 -14.11
N ASP A 171 5.70 -0.25 -14.38
CA ASP A 171 5.09 0.42 -15.52
C ASP A 171 5.84 0.10 -16.82
N ALA A 172 5.10 -0.02 -17.93
CA ALA A 172 5.64 -0.17 -19.28
C ALA A 172 4.57 0.23 -20.29
N PHE A 173 4.59 1.48 -20.71
CA PHE A 173 3.58 2.01 -21.63
C PHE A 173 4.17 2.98 -22.65
N ALA A 174 3.52 3.06 -23.81
CA ALA A 174 3.73 4.11 -24.77
C ALA A 174 2.67 5.20 -24.60
N PHE A 175 3.05 6.44 -24.85
CA PHE A 175 2.14 7.58 -24.82
C PHE A 175 2.30 8.49 -26.03
N GLY A 176 1.24 9.23 -26.33
CA GLY A 176 1.26 10.23 -27.37
C GLY A 176 0.27 11.36 -27.08
N ASN A 177 0.69 12.60 -27.34
CA ASN A 177 -0.13 13.80 -27.24
C ASN A 177 -0.27 14.40 -28.63
N PHE A 178 -1.49 14.56 -29.10
CA PHE A 178 -1.76 15.11 -30.44
C PHE A 178 -3.09 15.88 -30.44
N ALA A 179 -3.40 16.55 -31.51
CA ALA A 179 -4.69 17.22 -31.68
C ALA A 179 -5.53 16.48 -32.71
N LEU A 180 -6.77 16.17 -32.35
CA LEU A 180 -7.79 15.66 -33.28
C LEU A 180 -8.84 16.74 -33.49
N ILE A 181 -8.92 17.31 -34.72
CA ILE A 181 -9.85 18.41 -35.05
C ILE A 181 -9.73 19.57 -34.02
N GLN A 182 -8.49 19.97 -33.69
CA GLN A 182 -8.14 21.01 -32.72
C GLN A 182 -8.42 20.64 -31.22
N ILE A 183 -8.94 19.45 -30.92
CA ILE A 183 -9.11 18.98 -29.57
C ILE A 183 -7.83 18.28 -29.14
N PRO A 184 -7.15 18.70 -28.06
CA PRO A 184 -6.01 17.98 -27.49
C PRO A 184 -6.43 16.58 -27.04
N VAL A 185 -5.63 15.59 -27.43
CA VAL A 185 -5.81 14.17 -27.10
C VAL A 185 -4.54 13.65 -26.45
N SER A 186 -4.65 13.02 -25.31
CA SER A 186 -3.59 12.23 -24.68
C SER A 186 -3.98 10.76 -24.73
N LEU A 187 -3.10 9.94 -25.26
CA LEU A 187 -3.27 8.49 -25.39
C LEU A 187 -2.16 7.79 -24.59
N ARG A 188 -2.51 6.77 -23.82
CA ARG A 188 -1.52 5.85 -23.21
C ARG A 188 -1.98 4.41 -23.40
N ILE A 189 -1.04 3.53 -23.75
CA ILE A 189 -1.30 2.10 -23.93
C ILE A 189 -0.16 1.28 -23.35
N GLY A 190 -0.49 0.29 -22.57
CA GLY A 190 0.46 -0.61 -21.91
C GLY A 190 0.16 -0.77 -20.43
N ARG A 191 1.17 -1.22 -19.71
CA ARG A 191 1.10 -1.44 -18.27
C ARG A 191 1.32 -0.12 -17.54
N GLN A 192 0.29 0.37 -16.87
CA GLN A 192 0.31 1.67 -16.19
C GLN A 192 -0.66 1.69 -15.02
N THR A 193 -0.41 2.59 -14.07
CA THR A 193 -1.32 2.88 -12.97
C THR A 193 -2.16 4.10 -13.33
N LEU A 194 -3.49 3.96 -13.24
CA LEU A 194 -4.44 5.08 -13.38
C LEU A 194 -5.21 5.20 -12.07
N LEU A 195 -5.23 6.40 -11.51
CA LEU A 195 -5.90 6.70 -10.26
C LEU A 195 -6.86 7.87 -10.48
N GLY A 196 -8.01 7.81 -9.82
CA GLY A 196 -8.99 8.89 -9.74
C GLY A 196 -9.39 9.15 -8.30
N GLY A 197 -10.01 10.30 -8.04
CA GLY A 197 -10.40 10.70 -6.70
C GLY A 197 -9.31 11.47 -5.97
N GLU A 198 -9.58 11.78 -4.69
CA GLU A 198 -8.79 12.70 -3.87
C GLU A 198 -8.35 12.09 -2.52
N SER A 199 -8.40 10.77 -2.36
CA SER A 199 -7.97 10.08 -1.14
C SER A 199 -6.47 10.24 -0.90
N ARG A 200 -6.10 10.41 0.38
CA ARG A 200 -4.71 10.51 0.83
C ARG A 200 -4.24 9.29 1.61
N PHE A 201 -5.09 8.71 2.45
CA PHE A 201 -4.71 7.65 3.37
C PHE A 201 -5.62 6.42 3.32
N PHE A 202 -6.85 6.54 2.81
CA PHE A 202 -7.85 5.48 2.93
C PHE A 202 -8.18 4.83 1.59
N ASP A 203 -7.17 4.19 0.96
CA ASP A 203 -7.28 3.56 -0.35
C ASP A 203 -8.49 2.65 -0.52
N PRO A 204 -8.82 1.71 0.39
CA PRO A 204 -9.98 0.84 0.19
C PRO A 204 -11.32 1.61 0.12
N ASN A 205 -11.36 2.82 0.67
CA ASN A 205 -12.51 3.72 0.63
C ASN A 205 -12.54 4.58 -0.65
N SER A 206 -11.40 4.71 -1.33
CA SER A 206 -11.19 5.65 -2.43
C SER A 206 -11.80 5.19 -3.76
N ILE A 207 -12.07 6.16 -4.64
CA ILE A 207 -12.40 5.90 -6.05
C ILE A 207 -11.26 5.13 -6.73
N ALA A 208 -10.01 5.45 -6.40
CA ALA A 208 -8.81 4.79 -6.93
C ALA A 208 -8.80 3.26 -6.72
N ALA A 209 -9.34 2.76 -5.60
CA ALA A 209 -9.44 1.32 -5.32
C ALA A 209 -10.28 0.55 -6.35
N ALA A 210 -11.23 1.22 -7.01
CA ALA A 210 -11.96 0.63 -8.12
C ALA A 210 -11.13 0.54 -9.41
N MET A 211 -10.08 1.37 -9.54
CA MET A 211 -9.28 1.52 -10.77
C MET A 211 -8.03 0.64 -10.77
N ALA A 212 -7.33 0.53 -9.65
CA ALA A 212 -6.06 -0.21 -9.57
C ALA A 212 -6.01 -1.17 -8.36
N PRO A 213 -5.30 -2.31 -8.44
CA PRO A 213 -5.08 -3.20 -7.31
C PRO A 213 -4.04 -2.63 -6.35
N THR A 214 -4.19 -2.89 -5.05
CA THR A 214 -3.28 -2.41 -4.00
C THR A 214 -2.09 -3.37 -3.83
N ASP A 215 -0.91 -2.83 -3.57
CA ASP A 215 0.30 -3.56 -3.18
C ASP A 215 0.53 -3.42 -1.67
N TYR A 216 0.02 -4.37 -0.88
CA TYR A 216 0.16 -4.32 0.57
C TYR A 216 1.61 -4.51 1.04
N LEU A 217 2.49 -5.15 0.24
CA LEU A 217 3.90 -5.26 0.60
C LEU A 217 4.59 -3.90 0.70
N LYS A 218 4.14 -2.92 -0.08
CA LYS A 218 4.69 -1.56 -0.03
C LYS A 218 4.39 -0.83 1.28
N THR A 219 3.34 -1.22 2.01
CA THR A 219 3.04 -0.62 3.32
C THR A 219 4.17 -0.79 4.31
N MET A 220 4.98 -1.86 4.19
CA MET A 220 6.16 -2.09 5.02
C MET A 220 7.43 -1.43 4.47
N THR A 221 7.53 -1.25 3.16
CA THR A 221 8.76 -0.79 2.50
C THR A 221 8.74 0.69 2.14
N ASP A 222 7.55 1.27 1.97
CA ASP A 222 7.40 2.69 1.63
C ASP A 222 7.24 3.53 2.89
N GLN A 223 8.31 4.25 3.25
CA GLN A 223 8.31 5.11 4.42
C GLN A 223 7.49 6.40 4.23
N ASP A 224 7.26 6.80 2.99
CA ASP A 224 6.52 8.02 2.70
C ASP A 224 5.02 7.83 2.88
N GLY A 225 4.53 6.57 2.76
CA GLY A 225 3.17 6.16 3.18
C GLY A 225 2.02 6.85 2.47
N TYR A 226 2.25 7.42 1.28
CA TYR A 226 1.19 8.00 0.48
C TYR A 226 0.48 6.95 -0.37
N SER A 227 -0.84 7.00 -0.41
CA SER A 227 -1.69 6.05 -1.10
C SER A 227 -1.36 5.87 -2.59
N GLY A 228 -0.96 6.93 -3.27
CA GLY A 228 -0.64 6.88 -4.70
C GLY A 228 0.46 5.88 -5.09
N ASN A 229 1.39 5.57 -4.19
CA ASN A 229 2.49 4.63 -4.43
C ASN A 229 2.12 3.17 -4.12
N LEU A 230 0.98 2.93 -3.49
CA LEU A 230 0.55 1.61 -3.06
C LEU A 230 -0.20 0.82 -4.14
N PHE A 231 -0.39 1.36 -5.33
CA PHE A 231 -1.13 0.69 -6.39
C PHE A 231 -0.22 -0.04 -7.37
N LEU A 232 -0.73 -1.16 -7.89
CA LEU A 232 -0.07 -1.96 -8.90
C LEU A 232 -0.55 -1.56 -10.30
N PRO A 233 0.37 -1.44 -11.28
CA PRO A 233 0.00 -1.19 -12.66
C PRO A 233 -0.66 -2.41 -13.31
N VAL A 234 -1.56 -2.14 -14.26
CA VAL A 234 -2.22 -3.15 -15.09
C VAL A 234 -2.15 -2.76 -16.56
N ASN A 235 -2.22 -3.76 -17.46
CA ASN A 235 -2.26 -3.50 -18.90
C ASN A 235 -3.61 -2.87 -19.29
N GLN A 236 -3.57 -1.65 -19.80
CA GLN A 236 -4.74 -0.87 -20.15
C GLN A 236 -4.48 0.16 -21.23
N LEU A 237 -5.56 0.61 -21.84
CA LEU A 237 -5.63 1.79 -22.70
C LEU A 237 -6.26 2.92 -21.90
N SER A 238 -5.72 4.12 -22.00
CA SER A 238 -6.38 5.35 -21.55
C SER A 238 -6.34 6.41 -22.64
N VAL A 239 -7.45 7.14 -22.76
CA VAL A 239 -7.62 8.25 -23.70
C VAL A 239 -8.21 9.42 -22.92
N THR A 240 -7.59 10.59 -23.02
CA THR A 240 -8.12 11.84 -22.48
C THR A 240 -8.29 12.85 -23.60
N LEU A 241 -9.49 13.41 -23.70
CA LEU A 241 -9.85 14.49 -24.61
C LEU A 241 -10.02 15.78 -23.81
N GLN A 242 -9.50 16.89 -24.30
CA GLN A 242 -9.67 18.20 -23.66
C GLN A 242 -10.40 19.16 -24.62
N PRO A 243 -11.74 19.03 -24.76
CA PRO A 243 -12.50 19.83 -25.69
C PRO A 243 -12.55 21.32 -25.33
N LEU A 244 -12.39 21.65 -24.04
CA LEU A 244 -12.32 23.01 -23.51
C LEU A 244 -11.15 23.11 -22.54
N SER A 245 -10.59 24.31 -22.35
CA SER A 245 -9.46 24.51 -21.44
C SER A 245 -9.76 24.15 -19.99
N TRP A 246 -11.02 24.19 -19.60
CA TRP A 246 -11.52 23.88 -18.26
C TRP A 246 -12.20 22.51 -18.16
N LEU A 247 -12.32 21.74 -19.27
CA LEU A 247 -13.06 20.46 -19.29
C LEU A 247 -12.23 19.37 -19.95
N SER A 248 -12.06 18.24 -19.29
CA SER A 248 -11.49 17.03 -19.86
C SER A 248 -12.40 15.81 -19.68
N LEU A 249 -12.37 14.92 -20.66
CA LEU A 249 -13.11 13.66 -20.69
C LEU A 249 -12.10 12.53 -20.83
N SER A 250 -12.10 11.58 -19.92
CA SER A 250 -11.21 10.43 -19.99
C SER A 250 -11.99 9.12 -20.04
N PHE A 251 -11.42 8.18 -20.79
CA PHE A 251 -11.88 6.80 -20.86
C PHE A 251 -10.70 5.88 -20.64
N TYR A 252 -10.90 4.79 -19.89
CA TYR A 252 -9.93 3.69 -19.83
C TYR A 252 -10.61 2.34 -19.99
N ASN A 253 -9.84 1.37 -20.50
CA ASN A 253 -10.22 -0.04 -20.56
C ASN A 253 -9.05 -0.93 -20.19
N GLN A 254 -9.24 -1.82 -19.21
CA GLN A 254 -8.22 -2.74 -18.73
C GLN A 254 -8.32 -4.07 -19.49
N PHE A 255 -7.20 -4.47 -20.08
CA PHE A 255 -7.05 -5.74 -20.79
C PHE A 255 -6.60 -6.86 -19.85
N GLU A 256 -6.11 -6.49 -18.67
CA GLU A 256 -5.63 -7.36 -17.62
C GLU A 256 -6.41 -7.09 -16.33
N TRP A 257 -6.80 -8.14 -15.63
CA TRP A 257 -7.20 -8.05 -14.24
C TRP A 257 -6.08 -8.65 -13.37
N ARG A 258 -5.76 -7.98 -12.27
CA ARG A 258 -4.82 -8.46 -11.24
C ARG A 258 -5.47 -8.35 -9.87
N PRO A 259 -5.21 -9.31 -8.95
CA PRO A 259 -5.56 -9.14 -7.55
C PRO A 259 -4.62 -8.11 -6.89
N SER A 260 -5.08 -7.54 -5.78
CA SER A 260 -4.20 -6.86 -4.83
C SER A 260 -3.14 -7.83 -4.33
N ARG A 261 -1.91 -7.35 -4.17
CA ARG A 261 -0.80 -8.16 -3.67
C ARG A 261 -0.90 -8.23 -2.15
N GLN A 262 -1.34 -9.36 -1.64
CA GLN A 262 -1.39 -9.65 -0.21
C GLN A 262 0.00 -9.99 0.32
N PHE A 263 0.20 -9.83 1.64
CA PHE A 263 1.38 -10.38 2.32
C PHE A 263 1.48 -11.88 2.09
N GLY A 264 2.70 -12.40 1.96
CA GLY A 264 2.94 -13.84 1.93
C GLY A 264 2.50 -14.50 3.23
N ASP A 265 1.97 -15.72 3.13
CA ASP A 265 1.55 -16.48 4.30
C ASP A 265 2.70 -16.65 5.29
N GLY A 266 2.46 -16.30 6.56
CA GLY A 266 3.45 -16.32 7.61
C GLY A 266 4.54 -15.22 7.48
N SER A 267 4.41 -14.23 6.61
CA SER A 267 5.31 -13.07 6.60
C SER A 267 5.02 -12.13 7.78
N PHE A 268 5.92 -11.18 8.05
CA PHE A 268 5.90 -10.39 9.29
C PHE A 268 4.59 -9.64 9.52
N LEU A 269 3.97 -9.08 8.48
CA LEU A 269 2.68 -8.37 8.58
C LEU A 269 1.47 -9.20 8.11
N SER A 270 1.65 -10.49 7.80
CA SER A 270 0.53 -11.40 7.53
C SER A 270 -0.26 -11.65 8.81
N TYR A 271 -1.56 -11.45 8.76
CA TYR A 271 -2.49 -11.70 9.86
C TYR A 271 -3.68 -12.60 9.45
N LEU A 272 -3.69 -13.04 8.19
CA LEU A 272 -4.62 -14.01 7.62
C LEU A 272 -3.80 -15.05 6.84
N ASP A 273 -3.57 -16.21 7.46
CA ASP A 273 -2.64 -17.21 6.93
C ASP A 273 -3.25 -18.12 5.84
N TYR A 274 -4.37 -17.70 5.25
CA TYR A 274 -5.09 -18.46 4.21
C TYR A 274 -5.43 -17.64 2.96
N VAL A 275 -5.01 -16.36 2.88
CA VAL A 275 -5.28 -15.51 1.71
C VAL A 275 -4.03 -15.09 0.95
N GLY A 276 -2.86 -15.18 1.57
CA GLY A 276 -1.58 -14.75 1.01
C GLY A 276 -0.96 -15.78 0.06
N THR A 277 0.03 -15.32 -0.68
CA THR A 277 0.89 -16.22 -1.46
C THR A 277 1.56 -17.23 -0.53
N GLY A 278 1.51 -18.52 -0.86
CA GLY A 278 2.11 -19.58 -0.05
C GLY A 278 1.15 -20.28 0.91
N SER A 279 -0.09 -19.79 1.06
CA SER A 279 -1.15 -20.46 1.82
C SER A 279 -1.52 -21.81 1.17
N ALA A 280 -1.82 -22.79 2.01
CA ALA A 280 -2.25 -24.13 1.57
C ALA A 280 -3.48 -24.64 2.33
N ARG A 281 -3.67 -24.18 3.56
CA ARG A 281 -4.70 -24.71 4.46
C ARG A 281 -5.47 -23.57 5.11
N LEU A 282 -6.75 -23.86 5.40
CA LEU A 282 -7.59 -23.05 6.25
C LEU A 282 -8.15 -24.00 7.33
N PHE A 283 -7.73 -23.83 8.56
CA PHE A 283 -8.14 -24.68 9.67
C PHE A 283 -9.55 -24.34 10.14
N LEU A 284 -10.38 -25.35 10.30
CA LEU A 284 -11.68 -25.27 11.00
C LEU A 284 -11.51 -25.63 12.48
N THR A 285 -10.63 -26.57 12.77
CA THR A 285 -10.12 -26.96 14.09
C THR A 285 -8.68 -27.41 13.92
N GLN A 286 -7.93 -27.67 15.02
CA GLN A 286 -6.55 -28.18 14.92
C GLN A 286 -6.41 -29.46 14.10
N ASP A 287 -7.46 -30.29 14.06
CA ASP A 287 -7.45 -31.58 13.35
C ASP A 287 -8.20 -31.57 12.03
N ARG A 288 -8.86 -30.47 11.66
CA ARG A 288 -9.69 -30.36 10.46
C ARG A 288 -9.41 -29.09 9.70
N TYR A 289 -9.10 -29.21 8.44
CA TYR A 289 -8.79 -28.09 7.57
C TYR A 289 -9.37 -28.24 6.17
N LEU A 290 -9.49 -27.13 5.48
CA LEU A 290 -9.77 -27.04 4.05
C LEU A 290 -8.47 -26.80 3.29
N VAL A 291 -8.35 -27.40 2.11
CA VAL A 291 -7.20 -27.23 1.22
C VAL A 291 -7.50 -26.10 0.21
N LEU A 292 -6.52 -25.26 -0.08
CA LEU A 292 -6.65 -24.24 -1.11
C LEU A 292 -6.84 -24.89 -2.48
N ASP A 293 -7.97 -24.57 -3.14
CA ASP A 293 -8.23 -24.89 -4.54
C ASP A 293 -8.06 -23.57 -5.34
N PRO A 294 -6.94 -23.41 -6.07
CA PRO A 294 -6.64 -22.16 -6.74
C PRO A 294 -7.64 -21.88 -7.87
N ASP A 295 -8.27 -20.71 -7.81
CA ASP A 295 -9.07 -20.16 -8.91
C ASP A 295 -8.19 -19.17 -9.70
N PRO A 296 -7.96 -19.37 -10.99
CA PRO A 296 -7.16 -18.44 -11.79
C PRO A 296 -7.78 -17.04 -11.90
N GLY A 297 -9.01 -16.87 -11.47
CA GLY A 297 -9.74 -15.60 -11.58
C GLY A 297 -10.02 -15.23 -13.05
N PRO A 298 -10.66 -14.11 -13.27
CA PRO A 298 -10.99 -13.61 -14.60
C PRO A 298 -9.89 -12.72 -15.18
N SER A 299 -9.93 -12.51 -16.50
CA SER A 299 -8.89 -11.79 -17.21
C SER A 299 -9.26 -10.38 -17.67
N THR A 300 -10.54 -10.03 -17.76
CA THR A 300 -10.99 -8.78 -18.42
C THR A 300 -12.25 -8.18 -17.78
N GLY A 301 -12.71 -7.03 -18.30
CA GLY A 301 -14.03 -6.48 -18.01
C GLY A 301 -14.06 -5.31 -17.04
N GLN A 302 -13.00 -4.50 -16.99
CA GLN A 302 -12.94 -3.29 -16.20
C GLN A 302 -12.74 -2.09 -17.13
N TYR A 303 -13.57 -1.07 -16.96
CA TYR A 303 -13.47 0.17 -17.73
C TYR A 303 -14.09 1.33 -16.96
N GLY A 304 -13.76 2.54 -17.35
CA GLY A 304 -14.33 3.71 -16.72
C GLY A 304 -14.32 4.94 -17.59
N PHE A 305 -15.24 5.82 -17.26
CA PHE A 305 -15.37 7.16 -17.80
C PHE A 305 -15.18 8.16 -16.68
N THR A 306 -14.42 9.22 -16.97
CA THR A 306 -14.16 10.30 -16.02
C THR A 306 -14.36 11.63 -16.72
N LEU A 307 -15.03 12.55 -16.05
CA LEU A 307 -15.14 13.94 -16.45
C LEU A 307 -14.44 14.79 -15.39
N HIS A 308 -13.51 15.63 -15.80
CA HIS A 308 -12.89 16.64 -14.94
C HIS A 308 -13.19 18.03 -15.44
N ALA A 309 -13.56 18.94 -14.53
CA ALA A 309 -13.85 20.33 -14.82
C ALA A 309 -13.19 21.24 -13.78
N SER A 310 -12.39 22.21 -14.25
CA SER A 310 -11.81 23.25 -13.40
C SER A 310 -12.65 24.53 -13.58
N VAL A 311 -13.43 24.89 -12.55
CA VAL A 311 -14.35 26.02 -12.56
C VAL A 311 -13.99 26.96 -11.41
N ALA A 312 -13.60 28.18 -11.72
CA ALA A 312 -12.97 29.10 -10.78
C ALA A 312 -11.73 28.43 -10.16
N ASP A 313 -11.65 28.34 -8.85
CA ASP A 313 -10.54 27.70 -8.13
C ASP A 313 -10.89 26.30 -7.62
N ILE A 314 -11.93 25.66 -8.20
CA ILE A 314 -12.38 24.33 -7.81
C ILE A 314 -12.18 23.36 -8.97
N ASP A 315 -11.43 22.29 -8.72
CA ASP A 315 -11.34 21.13 -9.59
C ASP A 315 -12.41 20.10 -9.19
N LEU A 316 -13.22 19.70 -10.15
CA LEU A 316 -14.31 18.75 -9.98
C LEU A 316 -14.07 17.50 -10.81
N GLY A 317 -14.31 16.33 -10.24
CA GLY A 317 -14.28 15.04 -10.92
C GLY A 317 -15.63 14.33 -10.84
N LEU A 318 -16.07 13.71 -11.95
CA LEU A 318 -17.20 12.78 -11.97
C LEU A 318 -16.73 11.44 -12.56
N TYR A 319 -17.18 10.34 -11.97
CA TYR A 319 -16.69 9.00 -12.27
C TYR A 319 -17.83 8.03 -12.48
N ALA A 320 -17.74 7.22 -13.53
CA ALA A 320 -18.61 6.09 -13.79
C ALA A 320 -17.74 4.88 -14.16
N LEU A 321 -17.56 3.95 -13.22
CA LEU A 321 -16.61 2.86 -13.34
C LEU A 321 -17.30 1.51 -13.23
N ARG A 322 -16.86 0.54 -14.05
CA ARG A 322 -17.19 -0.87 -13.89
C ARG A 322 -15.95 -1.64 -13.55
N PHE A 323 -16.00 -2.39 -12.44
CA PHE A 323 -14.83 -3.04 -11.90
C PHE A 323 -15.15 -4.38 -11.25
N ARG A 324 -14.12 -5.03 -10.76
CA ARG A 324 -14.13 -6.31 -10.07
C ARG A 324 -13.33 -6.18 -8.77
N ALA A 325 -13.72 -6.96 -7.74
CA ALA A 325 -12.97 -7.04 -6.50
C ALA A 325 -11.52 -7.43 -6.78
N LYS A 326 -10.61 -6.77 -6.11
CA LYS A 326 -9.16 -7.04 -6.21
C LYS A 326 -8.66 -7.74 -4.96
N ASP A 327 -9.39 -7.62 -3.84
CA ASP A 327 -9.12 -8.36 -2.62
C ASP A 327 -9.95 -9.64 -2.58
N PRO A 328 -9.36 -10.77 -2.12
CA PRO A 328 -10.01 -12.07 -2.13
C PRO A 328 -11.01 -12.23 -0.99
N ILE A 329 -12.02 -13.05 -1.23
CA ILE A 329 -12.90 -13.59 -0.19
C ILE A 329 -12.73 -15.09 -0.18
N ALA A 330 -12.49 -15.68 1.00
CA ALA A 330 -12.41 -17.12 1.14
C ALA A 330 -13.81 -17.75 1.10
N ALA A 331 -14.09 -18.56 0.08
CA ALA A 331 -15.29 -19.34 -0.08
C ALA A 331 -15.03 -20.80 0.30
N LEU A 332 -15.77 -21.32 1.27
CA LEU A 332 -15.61 -22.68 1.77
C LEU A 332 -16.45 -23.66 0.95
N VAL A 333 -15.84 -24.76 0.53
CA VAL A 333 -16.46 -25.83 -0.25
C VAL A 333 -16.25 -27.17 0.48
N PRO A 334 -17.15 -27.57 1.39
CA PRO A 334 -17.07 -28.87 2.05
C PRO A 334 -17.12 -29.99 1.01
N ASP A 335 -16.22 -30.97 1.12
CA ASP A 335 -16.22 -32.17 0.28
C ASP A 335 -16.23 -33.42 1.16
N PRO A 336 -17.39 -34.11 1.27
CA PRO A 336 -17.48 -35.35 2.04
C PRO A 336 -16.55 -36.48 1.58
N ALA A 337 -16.10 -36.45 0.32
CA ALA A 337 -15.16 -37.45 -0.22
C ALA A 337 -13.76 -37.33 0.40
N LEU A 338 -13.40 -36.16 0.92
CA LEU A 338 -12.15 -35.94 1.64
C LEU A 338 -12.28 -36.23 3.14
N ALA A 339 -13.49 -36.40 3.66
CA ALA A 339 -13.73 -36.69 5.06
C ALA A 339 -13.14 -38.06 5.42
N GLY A 340 -12.06 -38.07 6.18
CA GLY A 340 -11.31 -39.30 6.57
C GLY A 340 -9.91 -39.40 5.98
N GLN A 341 -9.50 -38.50 5.10
CA GLN A 341 -8.12 -38.42 4.63
C GLN A 341 -7.37 -37.34 5.44
N SER A 342 -6.51 -37.76 6.35
CA SER A 342 -5.48 -36.92 7.02
C SER A 342 -5.93 -35.51 7.47
N GLY A 343 -7.18 -35.34 7.92
CA GLY A 343 -7.69 -34.05 8.45
C GLY A 343 -8.28 -33.09 7.41
N ALA A 344 -8.11 -33.30 6.13
CA ALA A 344 -8.77 -32.49 5.09
C ALA A 344 -10.27 -32.82 5.01
N VAL A 345 -11.14 -31.82 4.99
CA VAL A 345 -12.60 -31.99 4.98
C VAL A 345 -13.27 -31.26 3.81
N GLY A 346 -12.52 -30.69 2.92
CA GLY A 346 -13.00 -29.95 1.77
C GLY A 346 -11.94 -29.01 1.22
N TYR A 347 -12.41 -28.08 0.43
CA TYR A 347 -11.60 -27.05 -0.21
C TYR A 347 -12.05 -25.66 0.23
N TYR A 348 -11.17 -24.68 0.08
CA TYR A 348 -11.55 -23.27 0.05
C TYR A 348 -10.97 -22.60 -1.21
N ARG A 349 -11.67 -21.60 -1.72
CA ARG A 349 -11.27 -20.82 -2.88
C ARG A 349 -11.19 -19.36 -2.54
N LEU A 350 -10.22 -18.68 -3.12
CA LEU A 350 -10.14 -17.23 -3.07
C LEU A 350 -10.95 -16.67 -4.25
N VAL A 351 -12.14 -16.17 -3.97
CA VAL A 351 -13.04 -15.65 -5.00
C VAL A 351 -12.95 -14.13 -5.08
N TYR A 352 -13.08 -13.63 -6.30
CA TYR A 352 -13.02 -12.20 -6.61
C TYR A 352 -14.32 -11.77 -7.29
N PRO A 353 -15.30 -11.27 -6.54
CA PRO A 353 -16.60 -10.87 -7.06
C PRO A 353 -16.52 -9.88 -8.22
N SER A 354 -17.43 -9.99 -9.16
CA SER A 354 -17.49 -9.16 -10.37
C SER A 354 -18.79 -8.39 -10.49
N GLY A 355 -18.84 -7.48 -11.46
CA GLY A 355 -20.06 -6.78 -11.83
C GLY A 355 -20.40 -5.64 -10.90
N MET A 356 -19.40 -5.05 -10.24
CA MET A 356 -19.57 -3.86 -9.44
C MET A 356 -19.53 -2.62 -10.31
N ASN A 357 -20.39 -1.66 -10.00
CA ASN A 357 -20.37 -0.32 -10.58
C ASN A 357 -20.03 0.70 -9.50
N LEU A 358 -19.34 1.76 -9.86
CA LEU A 358 -19.09 2.91 -9.02
C LEU A 358 -19.51 4.17 -9.74
N PHE A 359 -20.30 5.00 -9.07
CA PHE A 359 -20.61 6.36 -9.46
C PHE A 359 -20.06 7.30 -8.39
N GLY A 360 -19.18 8.20 -8.77
CA GLY A 360 -18.44 9.03 -7.83
C GLY A 360 -18.34 10.48 -8.28
N ALA A 361 -18.07 11.33 -7.31
CA ALA A 361 -17.69 12.72 -7.50
C ALA A 361 -16.53 13.06 -6.58
N SER A 362 -15.63 13.93 -7.05
CA SER A 362 -14.56 14.49 -6.23
C SER A 362 -14.48 16.00 -6.42
N PHE A 363 -13.84 16.65 -5.46
CA PHE A 363 -13.50 18.06 -5.56
C PHE A 363 -12.14 18.31 -4.90
N SER A 364 -11.46 19.35 -5.38
CA SER A 364 -10.24 19.89 -4.78
C SER A 364 -10.22 21.40 -4.97
N THR A 365 -9.79 22.15 -3.95
CA THR A 365 -9.68 23.61 -4.02
C THR A 365 -8.58 24.11 -3.09
N ASP A 366 -7.92 25.22 -3.46
CA ASP A 366 -7.05 25.97 -2.56
C ASP A 366 -7.88 26.97 -1.77
N LEU A 367 -7.79 26.91 -0.46
CA LEU A 367 -8.42 27.83 0.45
C LEU A 367 -7.38 28.45 1.37
N GLY A 368 -6.86 29.61 1.00
CA GLY A 368 -5.91 30.37 1.80
C GLY A 368 -4.57 29.66 2.02
N GLY A 369 -4.07 28.96 1.00
CA GLY A 369 -2.82 28.22 1.04
C GLY A 369 -2.96 26.79 1.62
N SER A 370 -4.18 26.34 1.87
CA SER A 370 -4.49 24.96 2.24
C SER A 370 -5.31 24.31 1.14
N ILE A 371 -4.94 23.11 0.69
CA ILE A 371 -5.73 22.32 -0.23
C ILE A 371 -6.78 21.54 0.58
N ILE A 372 -8.05 21.78 0.25
CA ILE A 372 -9.17 21.00 0.77
C ILE A 372 -9.67 20.14 -0.37
N ALA A 373 -9.72 18.83 -0.17
CA ALA A 373 -10.16 17.89 -1.16
C ALA A 373 -11.13 16.86 -0.56
N GLY A 374 -11.95 16.25 -1.40
CA GLY A 374 -12.85 15.23 -0.96
C GLY A 374 -13.47 14.45 -2.09
N GLU A 375 -14.02 13.29 -1.76
CA GLU A 375 -14.73 12.46 -2.71
C GLU A 375 -15.91 11.74 -2.05
N LEU A 376 -16.89 11.44 -2.87
CA LEU A 376 -18.07 10.65 -2.52
C LEU A 376 -18.34 9.64 -3.62
N SER A 377 -18.53 8.37 -3.27
CA SER A 377 -18.87 7.33 -4.25
C SER A 377 -19.94 6.38 -3.76
N ALA A 378 -20.95 6.16 -4.59
CA ALA A 378 -21.90 5.07 -4.45
C ALA A 378 -21.41 3.86 -5.25
N ARG A 379 -21.39 2.69 -4.62
CA ARG A 379 -20.93 1.44 -5.23
C ARG A 379 -22.03 0.40 -5.15
N GLU A 380 -22.35 -0.18 -6.30
CA GLU A 380 -23.37 -1.21 -6.42
C GLU A 380 -22.75 -2.59 -6.41
N ASN A 381 -23.47 -3.54 -5.81
CA ASN A 381 -23.15 -4.97 -5.84
C ASN A 381 -21.78 -5.30 -5.19
N MET A 382 -21.40 -4.52 -4.16
CA MET A 382 -20.15 -4.71 -3.42
C MET A 382 -20.18 -5.99 -2.60
N PRO A 383 -19.07 -6.74 -2.55
CA PRO A 383 -18.90 -7.77 -1.53
C PRO A 383 -18.67 -7.10 -0.18
N LEU A 384 -19.33 -7.60 0.84
CA LEU A 384 -19.22 -7.09 2.20
C LEU A 384 -18.56 -8.13 3.08
N VAL A 385 -17.49 -7.75 3.76
CA VAL A 385 -16.80 -8.63 4.70
C VAL A 385 -17.51 -8.62 6.06
N ASN A 386 -17.48 -9.75 6.75
CA ASN A 386 -17.96 -9.84 8.11
C ASN A 386 -16.95 -9.23 9.09
N TYR A 387 -17.45 -8.77 10.22
CA TYR A 387 -16.62 -8.26 11.30
C TYR A 387 -15.59 -9.28 11.79
N ASP A 388 -16.02 -10.52 11.97
CA ASP A 388 -15.11 -11.60 12.35
C ASP A 388 -14.48 -12.22 11.10
N SER A 389 -13.44 -11.57 10.61
CA SER A 389 -12.59 -12.11 9.52
C SER A 389 -11.93 -13.44 9.90
N ARG A 390 -11.90 -13.76 11.19
CA ARG A 390 -11.34 -15.00 11.71
C ARG A 390 -12.27 -16.20 11.50
N THR A 391 -13.56 -15.95 11.24
CA THR A 391 -14.52 -17.02 10.97
C THR A 391 -14.84 -17.08 9.49
N PRO A 392 -14.22 -17.99 8.73
CA PRO A 392 -14.53 -18.20 7.33
C PRO A 392 -16.01 -18.53 7.14
N GLN A 393 -16.63 -17.97 6.11
CA GLN A 393 -18.05 -18.17 5.87
C GLN A 393 -18.33 -19.58 5.37
N LEU A 394 -19.10 -20.35 6.11
CA LEU A 394 -19.54 -21.68 5.71
C LEU A 394 -20.42 -21.61 4.46
N GLY A 395 -20.29 -22.61 3.62
CA GLY A 395 -20.95 -22.71 2.31
C GLY A 395 -22.42 -22.33 2.31
N ALA A 396 -22.77 -21.50 1.32
CA ALA A 396 -24.14 -21.06 1.12
C ALA A 396 -25.00 -22.13 0.45
N PRO A 397 -26.31 -22.14 0.69
CA PRO A 397 -27.25 -22.93 -0.11
C PRO A 397 -27.11 -22.59 -1.61
N THR A 398 -27.48 -23.54 -2.46
CA THR A 398 -27.43 -23.36 -3.92
C THR A 398 -28.13 -22.08 -4.36
N GLY A 399 -27.42 -21.23 -5.11
CA GLY A 399 -27.94 -19.98 -5.66
C GLY A 399 -27.76 -18.73 -4.77
N ILE A 400 -27.18 -18.87 -3.55
CA ILE A 400 -26.84 -17.73 -2.69
C ILE A 400 -25.32 -17.55 -2.68
N PRO A 401 -24.78 -16.33 -2.80
CA PRO A 401 -23.34 -16.09 -2.69
C PRO A 401 -22.80 -16.52 -1.33
N TYR A 402 -21.55 -16.99 -1.29
CA TYR A 402 -20.82 -17.34 -0.05
C TYR A 402 -20.48 -16.14 0.82
N TYR A 403 -20.74 -14.92 0.37
CA TYR A 403 -20.45 -13.66 1.03
C TYR A 403 -21.66 -12.72 0.90
N SER A 404 -21.80 -11.80 1.84
CA SER A 404 -22.80 -10.75 1.76
C SER A 404 -22.53 -9.84 0.56
N ARG A 405 -23.59 -9.39 -0.10
CA ARG A 405 -23.54 -8.36 -1.14
C ARG A 405 -24.45 -7.21 -0.77
N GLY A 406 -24.11 -6.03 -1.23
CA GLY A 406 -24.94 -4.85 -1.01
C GLY A 406 -24.45 -3.64 -1.79
N ASP A 407 -25.24 -2.58 -1.71
CA ASP A 407 -24.84 -1.28 -2.22
C ASP A 407 -24.27 -0.45 -1.07
N THR A 408 -23.26 0.34 -1.35
CA THR A 408 -22.50 1.06 -0.34
C THR A 408 -22.27 2.50 -0.75
N LEU A 409 -22.11 3.37 0.24
CA LEU A 409 -21.71 4.78 0.07
C LEU A 409 -20.40 5.00 0.81
N HIS A 410 -19.45 5.61 0.14
CA HIS A 410 -18.13 5.93 0.65
C HIS A 410 -17.88 7.42 0.51
N GLY A 411 -17.39 8.06 1.56
CA GLY A 411 -17.07 9.48 1.54
C GLY A 411 -15.81 9.77 2.32
N GLN A 412 -15.04 10.75 1.87
CA GLN A 412 -13.86 11.23 2.59
C GLN A 412 -13.55 12.68 2.25
N VAL A 413 -12.95 13.38 3.22
CA VAL A 413 -12.49 14.76 3.09
C VAL A 413 -11.10 14.86 3.71
N SER A 414 -10.21 15.53 3.01
CA SER A 414 -8.84 15.78 3.43
C SER A 414 -8.48 17.26 3.41
N VAL A 415 -7.49 17.61 4.21
CA VAL A 415 -6.82 18.91 4.20
C VAL A 415 -5.31 18.68 4.13
N ILE A 416 -4.65 19.43 3.24
CA ILE A 416 -3.20 19.48 3.13
C ILE A 416 -2.80 20.94 3.29
N THR A 417 -1.89 21.22 4.19
CA THR A 417 -1.43 22.59 4.44
C THR A 417 0.06 22.61 4.76
N GLU A 418 0.71 23.69 4.35
CA GLU A 418 2.04 24.02 4.77
C GLU A 418 1.98 24.98 5.97
N LEU A 419 2.65 24.60 7.05
CA LEU A 419 2.78 25.42 8.24
C LEU A 419 4.08 26.24 8.15
N ALA A 420 3.97 27.53 8.32
CA ALA A 420 5.09 28.47 8.27
C ALA A 420 6.13 28.20 9.38
N GLU A 421 7.31 28.78 9.20
CA GLU A 421 8.41 28.74 10.16
C GLU A 421 7.97 29.10 11.57
N THR A 422 8.47 28.34 12.54
CA THR A 422 8.27 28.56 13.99
C THR A 422 9.57 28.30 14.73
N ALA A 423 9.56 28.40 16.06
CA ALA A 423 10.71 27.98 16.87
C ALA A 423 10.93 26.46 16.87
N LEU A 424 9.99 25.67 16.35
CA LEU A 424 10.03 24.20 16.35
C LEU A 424 10.48 23.61 15.01
N TRP A 425 10.30 24.30 13.90
CA TRP A 425 10.66 23.87 12.55
C TRP A 425 10.84 25.05 11.61
N ASP A 426 11.59 24.87 10.54
CA ASP A 426 11.74 25.87 9.46
C ASP A 426 10.46 25.91 8.59
N LYS A 427 9.82 24.75 8.42
CA LYS A 427 8.51 24.58 7.78
C LYS A 427 7.93 23.22 8.24
N ALA A 428 6.61 23.02 8.17
CA ALA A 428 6.06 21.68 8.30
C ALA A 428 4.90 21.44 7.32
N ASP A 429 4.83 20.24 6.76
CA ASP A 429 3.70 19.80 5.97
C ASP A 429 2.71 19.06 6.89
N ALA A 430 1.44 19.41 6.84
CA ALA A 430 0.39 18.77 7.62
C ALA A 430 -0.71 18.25 6.69
N THR A 431 -1.12 17.00 6.90
CA THR A 431 -2.20 16.34 6.15
C THR A 431 -3.14 15.66 7.13
N ALA A 432 -4.43 15.84 6.96
CA ALA A 432 -5.44 15.10 7.70
C ALA A 432 -6.56 14.64 6.78
N GLU A 433 -7.14 13.47 7.06
CA GLU A 433 -8.26 12.92 6.31
C GLU A 433 -9.23 12.22 7.26
N VAL A 434 -10.52 12.40 7.00
CA VAL A 434 -11.60 11.67 7.65
C VAL A 434 -12.37 10.93 6.57
N ALA A 435 -12.62 9.64 6.79
CA ALA A 435 -13.33 8.79 5.85
C ALA A 435 -14.43 7.99 6.54
N SER A 436 -15.52 7.76 5.82
CA SER A 436 -16.64 6.94 6.27
C SER A 436 -17.11 6.01 5.16
N ASP A 437 -17.67 4.88 5.57
CA ASP A 437 -18.33 3.93 4.70
C ASP A 437 -19.69 3.51 5.28
N HIS A 438 -20.68 3.35 4.41
CA HIS A 438 -22.06 3.01 4.78
C HIS A 438 -22.62 1.91 3.88
N ILE A 439 -23.35 0.95 4.45
CA ILE A 439 -24.15 -0.01 3.70
C ILE A 439 -25.55 0.59 3.47
N LEU A 440 -25.88 0.84 2.21
CA LEU A 440 -27.18 1.37 1.78
C LEU A 440 -28.24 0.25 1.68
N SER A 441 -27.87 -0.85 1.04
CA SER A 441 -28.74 -2.02 0.85
C SER A 441 -27.98 -3.31 1.12
N LEU A 442 -28.72 -4.37 1.50
CA LEU A 442 -28.21 -5.73 1.61
C LEU A 442 -28.97 -6.63 0.65
N GLY A 443 -28.25 -7.34 -0.20
CA GLY A 443 -28.78 -8.40 -1.04
C GLY A 443 -29.04 -9.69 -0.27
N PRO A 444 -29.51 -10.75 -0.95
CA PRO A 444 -29.62 -12.08 -0.36
C PRO A 444 -28.27 -12.55 0.17
N THR A 445 -28.22 -12.94 1.44
CA THR A 445 -27.00 -13.37 2.12
C THR A 445 -27.20 -14.73 2.76
N ALA A 446 -26.15 -15.55 2.80
CA ALA A 446 -26.15 -16.79 3.54
C ALA A 446 -26.33 -16.53 5.05
N PRO A 447 -27.01 -17.42 5.78
CA PRO A 447 -27.08 -17.32 7.24
C PRO A 447 -25.68 -17.22 7.85
N GLY A 448 -25.47 -16.28 8.76
CA GLY A 448 -24.15 -16.02 9.38
C GLY A 448 -23.21 -15.14 8.56
N ALA A 449 -23.56 -14.78 7.33
CA ALA A 449 -22.74 -13.92 6.47
C ALA A 449 -23.10 -12.42 6.57
N MET A 450 -23.76 -12.00 7.62
CA MET A 450 -24.18 -10.60 7.81
C MET A 450 -23.03 -9.75 8.33
N PRO A 451 -22.80 -8.55 7.76
CA PRO A 451 -21.82 -7.61 8.31
C PRO A 451 -22.28 -7.12 9.70
N PHE A 452 -21.33 -6.98 10.62
CA PHE A 452 -21.61 -6.54 11.99
C PHE A 452 -21.98 -5.06 12.10
N SER A 453 -21.47 -4.23 11.19
CA SER A 453 -21.70 -2.79 11.20
C SER A 453 -22.16 -2.34 9.82
N ARG A 454 -23.13 -1.43 9.81
CA ARG A 454 -23.55 -0.75 8.57
C ARG A 454 -22.80 0.53 8.31
N PHE A 455 -21.89 0.88 9.22
CA PHE A 455 -21.19 2.15 9.22
C PHE A 455 -19.78 1.99 9.76
N GLY A 456 -18.81 2.65 9.12
CA GLY A 456 -17.45 2.81 9.58
C GLY A 456 -17.03 4.29 9.52
N LEU A 457 -16.28 4.74 10.53
CA LEU A 457 -15.68 6.07 10.58
C LEU A 457 -14.23 5.95 11.02
N LYS A 458 -13.35 6.60 10.27
CA LYS A 458 -11.90 6.60 10.50
C LYS A 458 -11.31 7.96 10.22
N ALA A 459 -10.20 8.27 10.89
CA ALA A 459 -9.45 9.48 10.69
C ALA A 459 -7.95 9.20 10.72
N ARG A 460 -7.18 9.96 9.97
CA ARG A 460 -5.71 9.94 9.98
C ARG A 460 -5.18 11.35 9.86
N ALA A 461 -4.13 11.63 10.61
CA ALA A 461 -3.42 12.89 10.54
C ALA A 461 -1.91 12.64 10.55
N ARG A 462 -1.19 13.46 9.81
CA ARG A 462 0.27 13.41 9.66
C ARG A 462 0.82 14.82 9.70
N ILE A 463 1.96 14.99 10.37
CA ILE A 463 2.77 16.21 10.35
C ILE A 463 4.21 15.85 10.05
N GLU A 464 4.85 16.61 9.16
CA GLU A 464 6.24 16.45 8.74
C GLU A 464 6.98 17.77 8.90
N PRO A 465 7.61 17.99 10.07
CA PRO A 465 8.50 19.14 10.27
C PRO A 465 9.80 18.97 9.48
N HIS A 466 10.22 20.04 8.81
CA HIS A 466 11.45 20.13 8.03
C HIS A 466 12.43 21.11 8.68
N TYR A 467 13.70 20.75 8.64
CA TYR A 467 14.84 21.51 9.14
C TYR A 467 15.89 21.56 8.03
N PHE A 468 16.06 22.74 7.45
CA PHE A 468 16.96 22.92 6.32
C PHE A 468 18.38 23.22 6.75
N GLN A 469 19.35 22.63 6.06
CA GLN A 469 20.78 22.88 6.24
C GLN A 469 21.22 22.79 7.72
N VAL A 470 20.73 21.78 8.46
CA VAL A 470 21.16 21.53 9.86
C VAL A 470 22.68 21.32 9.96
N LEU A 471 23.27 20.80 8.87
CA LEU A 471 24.68 20.80 8.52
C LEU A 471 24.81 21.15 7.03
N PRO A 472 25.99 21.55 6.53
CA PRO A 472 26.17 21.81 5.11
C PRO A 472 25.68 20.64 4.24
N ASN A 473 24.75 20.91 3.33
CA ASN A 473 24.10 19.95 2.42
C ASN A 473 23.28 18.83 3.10
N LEU A 474 22.90 19.00 4.36
CA LEU A 474 22.07 18.05 5.09
C LEU A 474 20.77 18.72 5.54
N ASP A 475 19.67 18.28 4.99
CA ASP A 475 18.31 18.60 5.44
C ASP A 475 17.77 17.43 6.28
N VAL A 476 16.98 17.74 7.31
CA VAL A 476 16.35 16.75 8.20
C VAL A 476 14.85 16.94 8.16
N ALA A 477 14.11 15.83 8.15
CA ALA A 477 12.66 15.83 8.28
C ALA A 477 12.22 14.86 9.38
N GLY A 478 11.24 15.29 10.16
CA GLY A 478 10.51 14.42 11.07
C GLY A 478 9.24 13.88 10.42
N VAL A 479 8.65 12.84 10.97
CA VAL A 479 7.28 12.40 10.68
C VAL A 479 6.60 11.97 11.96
N ALA A 480 5.39 12.47 12.17
CA ALA A 480 4.46 11.95 13.17
C ALA A 480 3.09 11.75 12.52
N GLU A 481 2.60 10.52 12.56
CA GLU A 481 1.33 10.13 11.95
C GLU A 481 0.52 9.28 12.92
N LEU A 482 -0.79 9.49 12.94
CA LEU A 482 -1.75 8.75 13.76
C LEU A 482 -2.99 8.43 12.93
N GLY A 483 -3.34 7.15 12.82
CA GLY A 483 -4.55 6.64 12.23
C GLY A 483 -5.45 6.00 13.29
N LEU A 484 -6.74 6.33 13.27
CA LEU A 484 -7.72 5.82 14.23
C LEU A 484 -8.98 5.31 13.53
N ASN A 485 -9.45 4.13 13.90
CA ASN A 485 -10.78 3.62 13.57
C ASN A 485 -11.75 4.05 14.68
N MET A 486 -12.49 5.13 14.45
CA MET A 486 -13.23 5.86 15.48
C MET A 486 -14.57 5.19 15.84
N ALA A 487 -15.28 4.69 14.84
CA ALA A 487 -16.60 4.09 15.04
C ALA A 487 -16.90 2.99 14.03
N GLY A 488 -17.73 2.03 14.41
CA GLY A 488 -18.18 0.92 13.58
C GLY A 488 -17.04 -0.04 13.22
N HIS A 489 -17.31 -0.86 12.20
CA HIS A 489 -16.35 -1.80 11.61
C HIS A 489 -16.47 -1.67 10.11
N SER A 490 -15.37 -1.39 9.42
CA SER A 490 -15.40 -1.29 7.98
C SER A 490 -15.72 -2.67 7.37
N PHE A 491 -16.65 -2.69 6.44
CA PHE A 491 -16.96 -3.87 5.64
C PHE A 491 -16.09 -3.99 4.38
N ASN A 492 -15.21 -3.02 4.14
CA ASN A 492 -14.28 -3.02 3.02
C ASN A 492 -12.92 -3.64 3.38
N TYR A 493 -12.57 -3.69 4.67
CA TYR A 493 -11.24 -4.09 5.09
C TYR A 493 -11.25 -4.81 6.44
N TYR A 494 -10.60 -5.96 6.52
CA TYR A 494 -10.65 -6.88 7.65
C TYR A 494 -10.13 -6.33 8.99
N ALA A 495 -9.17 -5.41 8.98
CA ALA A 495 -8.49 -4.94 10.18
C ALA A 495 -9.02 -3.60 10.73
N GLN A 496 -10.08 -3.02 10.14
CA GLN A 496 -10.57 -1.70 10.53
C GLN A 496 -11.71 -1.80 11.55
N ASN A 497 -11.36 -2.06 12.80
CA ASN A 497 -12.29 -2.21 13.91
C ASN A 497 -12.27 -0.98 14.81
N SER A 498 -13.44 -0.54 15.28
CA SER A 498 -13.54 0.57 16.23
C SER A 498 -12.66 0.38 17.47
N GLY A 499 -11.95 1.44 17.85
CA GLY A 499 -11.01 1.43 18.96
C GLY A 499 -9.64 0.84 18.63
N THR A 500 -9.34 0.64 17.34
CA THR A 500 -8.02 0.28 16.85
C THR A 500 -7.41 1.43 16.06
N GLY A 501 -6.13 1.31 15.74
CA GLY A 501 -5.41 2.30 14.96
C GLY A 501 -3.97 1.89 14.73
N ASP A 502 -3.21 2.82 14.24
CA ASP A 502 -1.76 2.71 14.06
C ASP A 502 -1.12 4.09 14.18
N PHE A 503 0.17 4.12 14.42
CA PHE A 503 0.93 5.37 14.42
C PHE A 503 2.33 5.15 13.87
N ARG A 504 2.94 6.24 13.43
CA ARG A 504 4.29 6.26 12.91
C ARG A 504 5.03 7.47 13.45
N LEU A 505 6.25 7.24 13.94
CA LEU A 505 7.15 8.29 14.41
C LEU A 505 8.53 8.05 13.79
N GLY A 506 9.09 9.06 13.14
CA GLY A 506 10.38 8.88 12.48
C GLY A 506 11.13 10.18 12.26
N VAL A 507 12.38 10.01 11.88
CA VAL A 507 13.27 11.08 11.43
C VAL A 507 14.10 10.57 10.25
N SER A 508 14.30 11.42 9.25
CA SER A 508 15.15 11.16 8.11
C SER A 508 16.03 12.35 7.78
N GLY A 509 17.20 12.09 7.22
CA GLY A 509 18.12 13.11 6.71
C GLY A 509 18.38 12.90 5.23
N THR A 510 18.37 13.99 4.46
CA THR A 510 18.72 14.00 3.03
C THR A 510 20.05 14.74 2.86
N TYR A 511 21.06 14.04 2.38
CA TYR A 511 22.40 14.58 2.18
C TYR A 511 22.72 14.67 0.69
N LEU A 512 23.21 15.85 0.26
CA LEU A 512 23.56 16.16 -1.13
C LEU A 512 22.39 15.92 -2.12
N SER A 513 21.14 15.98 -1.65
CA SER A 513 19.94 15.70 -2.45
C SER A 513 19.91 14.31 -3.12
N ALA A 514 20.79 13.41 -2.73
CA ALA A 514 20.98 12.10 -3.35
C ALA A 514 20.91 10.93 -2.35
N TRP A 515 21.34 11.16 -1.11
CA TRP A 515 21.31 10.16 -0.06
C TRP A 515 20.21 10.48 0.94
N LYS A 516 19.34 9.51 1.21
CA LYS A 516 18.32 9.61 2.25
C LYS A 516 18.54 8.49 3.26
N ALA A 517 18.67 8.83 4.53
CA ALA A 517 18.76 7.86 5.62
C ALA A 517 17.71 8.16 6.66
N GLY A 518 17.09 7.14 7.25
CA GLY A 518 16.01 7.33 8.21
C GLY A 518 15.87 6.22 9.23
N ILE A 519 15.22 6.58 10.33
CA ILE A 519 14.73 5.66 11.36
C ILE A 519 13.26 5.97 11.62
N THR A 520 12.41 4.93 11.60
CA THR A 520 10.97 5.07 11.80
C THR A 520 10.47 3.95 12.70
N TYR A 521 9.70 4.30 13.70
CA TYR A 521 8.92 3.36 14.51
C TYR A 521 7.49 3.30 13.99
N PHE A 522 6.98 2.08 13.81
CA PHE A 522 5.60 1.78 13.47
C PHE A 522 4.97 1.04 14.64
N GLY A 523 3.81 1.52 15.09
CA GLY A 523 3.08 0.91 16.19
C GLY A 523 1.61 0.72 15.89
N PHE A 524 1.02 -0.32 16.47
CA PHE A 524 -0.38 -0.68 16.27
C PHE A 524 -1.16 -0.50 17.58
N LEU A 525 -2.29 0.19 17.50
CA LEU A 525 -3.12 0.58 18.66
C LEU A 525 -4.37 -0.29 18.76
N GLY A 526 -4.68 -0.71 19.96
CA GLY A 526 -5.89 -1.45 20.28
C GLY A 526 -5.61 -2.82 20.93
N PRO A 527 -6.65 -3.44 21.48
CA PRO A 527 -6.50 -4.76 22.10
C PRO A 527 -6.34 -5.85 21.03
N SER A 528 -5.59 -6.89 21.32
CA SER A 528 -5.35 -8.04 20.42
C SER A 528 -6.63 -8.72 19.91
N SER A 529 -7.72 -8.62 20.67
CA SER A 529 -9.04 -9.13 20.26
C SER A 529 -9.64 -8.40 19.04
N ARG A 530 -9.15 -7.18 18.72
CA ARG A 530 -9.65 -6.35 17.61
C ARG A 530 -8.55 -5.92 16.65
N GLN A 531 -7.30 -5.82 17.11
CA GLN A 531 -6.14 -5.42 16.33
C GLN A 531 -5.26 -6.65 16.07
N PRO A 532 -5.32 -7.25 14.87
CA PRO A 532 -4.55 -8.46 14.58
C PRO A 532 -3.03 -8.22 14.50
N LEU A 533 -2.60 -6.97 14.44
CA LEU A 533 -1.19 -6.57 14.42
C LEU A 533 -0.75 -5.93 15.75
N ALA A 534 -1.50 -6.08 16.84
CA ALA A 534 -1.25 -5.40 18.12
C ALA A 534 0.13 -5.66 18.74
N ASP A 535 0.83 -6.72 18.33
CA ASP A 535 2.17 -7.09 18.78
C ASP A 535 3.23 -7.04 17.67
N ARG A 536 2.88 -6.48 16.50
CA ARG A 536 3.75 -6.37 15.33
C ARG A 536 4.41 -4.99 15.19
N ASP A 537 4.57 -4.26 16.29
CA ASP A 537 5.35 -3.03 16.29
C ASP A 537 6.76 -3.29 15.76
N PHE A 538 7.31 -2.34 15.03
CA PHE A 538 8.67 -2.48 14.51
C PHE A 538 9.38 -1.15 14.33
N VAL A 539 10.71 -1.20 14.38
CA VAL A 539 11.60 -0.11 14.03
C VAL A 539 12.20 -0.41 12.66
N MET A 540 12.13 0.53 11.73
CA MET A 540 12.77 0.42 10.43
C MET A 540 13.91 1.43 10.30
N LEU A 541 15.08 0.94 9.90
CA LEU A 541 16.23 1.72 9.46
C LEU A 541 16.30 1.64 7.95
N SER A 542 16.57 2.75 7.28
CA SER A 542 16.74 2.76 5.82
C SER A 542 17.92 3.65 5.39
N LEU A 543 18.51 3.27 4.28
CA LEU A 543 19.47 4.07 3.53
C LEU A 543 19.14 3.94 2.05
N GLU A 544 18.95 5.07 1.40
CA GLU A 544 18.57 5.15 0.00
C GLU A 544 19.52 6.07 -0.77
N ARG A 545 19.73 5.74 -2.04
CA ARG A 545 20.42 6.61 -3.00
C ARG A 545 19.72 6.58 -4.34
N THR A 546 19.46 7.77 -4.89
CA THR A 546 19.02 7.96 -6.29
C THR A 546 20.19 8.43 -7.15
N PHE A 547 20.34 7.92 -8.36
CA PHE A 547 21.43 8.22 -9.30
C PHE A 547 21.03 7.92 -10.75
#